data_722ec3205c11c6482a27284ad6d26017
#
_entry.id   722ec3205c11c6482a27284ad6d26017
#
_cell.length_a   1.000
_cell.length_b   1.000
_cell.length_c   1.000
_cell.angle_alpha   90.00
_cell.angle_beta   90.00
_cell.angle_gamma   90.00
#
_symmetry.space_group_name_H-M   'P 1'
#
loop_
_entity.id
_entity.type
_entity.pdbx_description
1 polymer ?
#
loop_
_entity_poly.entity_id
_entity_poly.type
_entity_poly.pdbx_seq_one_letter_code
_entity_poly.pdbx_strand_id
1 'polypeptide(L)'
;MERPKFIASCSFGKDSMATVLLAKAHGEPLDEAVYCEVMFDKDISGEVPEHRDFIYETAIPALERMGVKVIVLRAQKTYVDLFTGRITRGPKKGMVRSFSLCGKCAVQQDCKVRPIERYQKSLPPGTVQYVGIARDEQDRLLRLENGRQISLLEKYGFTEKDAWELCKSAGLLSPVYAFTDRGGCWFCPNAKLPELRHLYDHHLDLWA
;
A
#
# COMPACT_ATOMS: atom_id res chain seq x y z
N MET A 1 23.07 -19.98 7.02
CA MET A 1 22.10 -19.30 6.13
C MET A 1 20.92 -18.87 6.99
N GLU A 2 20.46 -17.62 6.84
CA GLU A 2 19.25 -17.18 7.54
C GLU A 2 18.04 -17.96 7.01
N ARG A 3 17.04 -18.23 7.87
CA ARG A 3 15.81 -18.89 7.45
C ARG A 3 14.98 -18.00 6.51
N PRO A 4 14.17 -18.59 5.62
CA PRO A 4 13.17 -17.84 4.86
C PRO A 4 12.27 -17.02 5.79
N LYS A 5 11.91 -15.81 5.38
CA LYS A 5 10.98 -14.94 6.11
C LYS A 5 9.57 -15.03 5.55
N PHE A 6 8.62 -14.67 6.37
CA PHE A 6 7.24 -14.43 5.99
C PHE A 6 6.94 -12.95 6.19
N ILE A 7 6.62 -12.25 5.11
CA ILE A 7 6.38 -10.81 5.14
C ILE A 7 4.98 -10.49 4.62
N ALA A 8 4.29 -9.52 5.21
CA ALA A 8 3.04 -9.00 4.67
C ALA A 8 3.30 -7.69 3.91
N SER A 9 2.86 -7.59 2.66
CA SER A 9 2.79 -6.30 1.95
C SER A 9 1.61 -5.52 2.51
N CYS A 10 1.88 -4.51 3.33
CA CYS A 10 0.87 -3.81 4.10
C CYS A 10 0.81 -2.33 3.71
N SER A 11 -0.29 -1.93 3.07
CA SER A 11 -0.60 -0.50 2.81
C SER A 11 -1.49 0.11 3.88
N PHE A 12 -1.80 -0.63 4.93
CA PHE A 12 -2.75 -0.28 5.99
C PHE A 12 -4.19 -0.01 5.51
N GLY A 13 -4.50 -0.34 4.25
CA GLY A 13 -5.87 -0.48 3.77
C GLY A 13 -6.50 -1.77 4.30
N LYS A 14 -7.84 -1.87 4.23
CA LYS A 14 -8.63 -2.97 4.81
C LYS A 14 -8.09 -4.38 4.51
N ASP A 15 -7.77 -4.67 3.24
CA ASP A 15 -7.37 -6.01 2.83
C ASP A 15 -5.97 -6.39 3.35
N SER A 16 -5.03 -5.45 3.35
CA SER A 16 -3.69 -5.67 3.88
C SER A 16 -3.66 -5.76 5.41
N MET A 17 -4.51 -4.99 6.09
CA MET A 17 -4.66 -5.10 7.54
C MET A 17 -5.35 -6.40 7.93
N ALA A 18 -6.42 -6.78 7.25
CA ALA A 18 -7.09 -8.07 7.45
C ALA A 18 -6.13 -9.25 7.23
N THR A 19 -5.22 -9.16 6.24
CA THR A 19 -4.18 -10.18 6.02
C THR A 19 -3.28 -10.35 7.25
N VAL A 20 -2.84 -9.26 7.88
CA VAL A 20 -2.03 -9.33 9.12
C VAL A 20 -2.83 -9.89 10.28
N LEU A 21 -4.08 -9.44 10.46
CA LEU A 21 -4.97 -9.93 11.50
C LEU A 21 -5.24 -11.44 11.36
N LEU A 22 -5.50 -11.92 10.15
CA LEU A 22 -5.68 -13.34 9.86
C LEU A 22 -4.40 -14.14 10.13
N ALA A 23 -3.24 -13.62 9.74
CA ALA A 23 -1.98 -14.28 10.05
C ALA A 23 -1.83 -14.50 11.56
N LYS A 24 -2.13 -13.50 12.37
CA LYS A 24 -2.05 -13.61 13.84
C LYS A 24 -3.12 -14.54 14.41
N ALA A 25 -4.37 -14.43 13.95
CA ALA A 25 -5.48 -15.23 14.45
C ALA A 25 -5.31 -16.72 14.17
N HIS A 26 -4.70 -17.09 13.05
CA HIS A 26 -4.49 -18.47 12.63
C HIS A 26 -3.08 -19.01 12.91
N GLY A 27 -2.23 -18.24 13.59
CA GLY A 27 -0.86 -18.68 13.90
C GLY A 27 0.04 -18.85 12.68
N GLU A 28 -0.26 -18.15 11.58
CA GLU A 28 0.58 -18.13 10.38
C GLU A 28 1.92 -17.45 10.72
N PRO A 29 3.04 -17.94 10.21
CA PRO A 29 4.31 -17.29 10.41
C PRO A 29 4.29 -15.89 9.77
N LEU A 30 4.63 -14.87 10.55
CA LEU A 30 4.70 -13.49 10.07
C LEU A 30 5.84 -12.76 10.81
N ASP A 31 6.90 -12.47 10.10
CA ASP A 31 8.08 -11.80 10.66
C ASP A 31 7.97 -10.28 10.56
N GLU A 32 7.48 -9.77 9.43
CA GLU A 32 7.47 -8.33 9.14
C GLU A 32 6.24 -7.92 8.32
N ALA A 33 5.70 -6.73 8.61
CA ALA A 33 4.79 -6.02 7.74
C ALA A 33 5.57 -4.93 7.00
N VAL A 34 5.53 -4.94 5.68
CA VAL A 34 6.31 -4.03 4.84
C VAL A 34 5.37 -2.99 4.24
N TYR A 35 5.55 -1.75 4.65
CA TYR A 35 4.84 -0.57 4.14
C TYR A 35 5.78 0.24 3.26
N CYS A 36 5.30 0.71 2.13
CA CYS A 36 6.03 1.67 1.30
C CYS A 36 5.24 2.96 1.20
N GLU A 37 5.68 3.97 1.93
CA GLU A 37 5.09 5.30 1.91
C GLU A 37 5.47 6.01 0.61
N VAL A 38 4.48 6.46 -0.13
CA VAL A 38 4.67 7.31 -1.30
C VAL A 38 4.82 8.75 -0.84
N MET A 39 5.92 9.39 -1.20
CA MET A 39 6.13 10.80 -0.89
C MET A 39 5.67 11.68 -2.06
N PHE A 40 4.89 12.73 -1.76
CA PHE A 40 4.57 13.78 -2.73
C PHE A 40 5.79 14.63 -3.02
N ASP A 41 6.42 15.16 -1.98
CA ASP A 41 7.71 15.83 -2.03
C ASP A 41 8.57 15.33 -0.85
N LYS A 42 9.76 15.89 -0.64
CA LYS A 42 10.74 15.42 0.34
C LYS A 42 10.16 15.23 1.75
N ASP A 43 9.36 16.21 2.18
CA ASP A 43 8.80 16.26 3.53
C ASP A 43 7.25 16.13 3.55
N ILE A 44 6.63 15.90 2.38
CA ILE A 44 5.17 15.80 2.25
C ILE A 44 4.79 14.39 1.85
N SER A 45 4.06 13.70 2.70
CA SER A 45 3.49 12.38 2.40
C SER A 45 2.47 12.46 1.26
N GLY A 46 2.43 11.45 0.45
CA GLY A 46 1.40 11.27 -0.57
C GLY A 46 0.11 10.63 -0.05
N GLU A 47 0.13 10.10 1.17
CA GLU A 47 -1.07 9.53 1.77
C GLU A 47 -2.04 10.65 2.17
N VAL A 48 -3.35 10.35 2.09
CA VAL A 48 -4.38 11.23 2.67
C VAL A 48 -4.07 11.43 4.16
N PRO A 49 -4.12 12.67 4.70
CA PRO A 49 -3.67 12.95 6.07
C PRO A 49 -4.27 12.02 7.13
N GLU A 50 -5.59 11.77 7.10
CA GLU A 50 -6.24 10.87 8.05
C GLU A 50 -5.73 9.43 7.95
N HIS A 51 -5.36 8.98 6.75
CA HIS A 51 -4.78 7.66 6.57
C HIS A 51 -3.35 7.61 7.10
N ARG A 52 -2.56 8.64 6.84
CA ARG A 52 -1.20 8.76 7.36
C ARG A 52 -1.18 8.76 8.89
N ASP A 53 -2.02 9.57 9.51
CA ASP A 53 -2.11 9.66 10.98
C ASP A 53 -2.58 8.34 11.57
N PHE A 54 -3.59 7.69 10.96
CA PHE A 54 -4.00 6.35 11.33
C PHE A 54 -2.84 5.34 11.24
N ILE A 55 -2.03 5.39 10.18
CA ILE A 55 -0.88 4.48 10.01
C ILE A 55 0.09 4.63 11.18
N TYR A 56 0.52 5.86 11.46
CA TYR A 56 1.60 6.11 12.42
C TYR A 56 1.13 6.10 13.88
N GLU A 57 -0.06 6.59 14.16
CA GLU A 57 -0.57 6.73 15.53
C GLU A 57 -1.35 5.52 16.03
N THR A 58 -1.94 4.74 15.12
CA THR A 58 -2.82 3.62 15.48
C THR A 58 -2.32 2.29 14.96
N ALA A 59 -2.14 2.16 13.65
CA ALA A 59 -1.93 0.85 13.02
C ALA A 59 -0.53 0.28 13.29
N ILE A 60 0.54 1.05 13.08
CA ILE A 60 1.92 0.62 13.38
C ILE A 60 2.05 0.21 14.85
N PRO A 61 1.67 1.06 15.85
CA PRO A 61 1.74 0.65 17.25
C PRO A 61 0.91 -0.59 17.59
N ALA A 62 -0.23 -0.80 16.91
CA ALA A 62 -1.05 -1.99 17.09
C ALA A 62 -0.35 -3.26 16.59
N LEU A 63 0.24 -3.20 15.39
CA LEU A 63 1.00 -4.33 14.84
C LEU A 63 2.22 -4.68 15.69
N GLU A 64 2.95 -3.69 16.17
CA GLU A 64 4.11 -3.88 17.04
C GLU A 64 3.71 -4.53 18.38
N ARG A 65 2.59 -4.12 18.97
CA ARG A 65 2.03 -4.80 20.17
C ARG A 65 1.64 -6.26 19.90
N MET A 66 1.26 -6.59 18.67
CA MET A 66 1.01 -7.97 18.24
C MET A 66 2.30 -8.74 17.95
N GLY A 67 3.48 -8.12 18.13
CA GLY A 67 4.79 -8.72 17.85
C GLY A 67 5.13 -8.78 16.36
N VAL A 68 4.52 -7.94 15.54
CA VAL A 68 4.84 -7.82 14.10
C VAL A 68 5.71 -6.60 13.89
N LYS A 69 6.95 -6.81 13.44
CA LYS A 69 7.86 -5.71 13.08
C LYS A 69 7.36 -4.99 11.84
N VAL A 70 7.27 -3.66 11.89
CA VAL A 70 6.90 -2.86 10.72
C VAL A 70 8.14 -2.27 10.06
N ILE A 71 8.28 -2.49 8.75
CA ILE A 71 9.32 -1.91 7.90
C ILE A 71 8.70 -0.83 7.04
N VAL A 72 9.10 0.42 7.27
CA VAL A 72 8.67 1.55 6.44
C VAL A 72 9.72 1.83 5.38
N LEU A 73 9.32 1.71 4.13
CA LEU A 73 10.15 2.01 2.96
C LEU A 73 9.71 3.33 2.34
N ARG A 74 10.67 4.05 1.74
CA ARG A 74 10.42 5.21 0.89
C ARG A 74 11.28 5.12 -0.36
N ALA A 75 10.76 5.58 -1.49
CA ALA A 75 11.54 5.69 -2.70
C ALA A 75 12.54 6.86 -2.60
N GLN A 76 13.61 6.80 -3.37
CA GLN A 76 14.54 7.93 -3.53
C GLN A 76 13.90 9.10 -4.30
N LYS A 77 12.89 8.81 -5.13
CA LYS A 77 12.15 9.80 -5.91
C LYS A 77 10.79 10.04 -5.31
N THR A 78 10.40 11.32 -5.30
CA THR A 78 9.07 11.76 -4.92
C THR A 78 8.14 11.84 -6.14
N TYR A 79 6.86 12.11 -5.91
CA TYR A 79 5.94 12.43 -7.01
C TYR A 79 6.41 13.65 -7.80
N VAL A 80 6.86 14.73 -7.12
CA VAL A 80 7.34 15.95 -7.78
C VAL A 80 8.53 15.66 -8.68
N ASP A 81 9.50 14.83 -8.24
CA ASP A 81 10.62 14.39 -9.07
C ASP A 81 10.18 13.65 -10.34
N LEU A 82 9.13 12.82 -10.22
CA LEU A 82 8.59 12.10 -11.38
C LEU A 82 7.80 13.02 -12.31
N PHE A 83 7.00 13.92 -11.76
CA PHE A 83 6.15 14.85 -12.51
C PHE A 83 7.00 15.83 -13.33
N THR A 84 7.99 16.47 -12.71
CA THR A 84 8.90 17.42 -13.33
C THR A 84 10.02 16.77 -14.14
N GLY A 85 10.24 15.47 -13.92
CA GLY A 85 11.27 14.69 -14.58
C GLY A 85 11.14 14.69 -16.10
N ARG A 86 12.27 14.65 -16.82
CA ARG A 86 12.27 14.62 -18.27
C ARG A 86 12.25 13.19 -18.80
N ILE A 87 11.54 13.00 -19.90
CA ILE A 87 11.50 11.72 -20.63
C ILE A 87 12.86 11.50 -21.28
N THR A 88 13.48 10.35 -21.01
CA THR A 88 14.86 10.05 -21.44
C THR A 88 14.94 9.27 -22.75
N ARG A 89 13.85 8.66 -23.21
CA ARG A 89 13.82 7.79 -24.40
C ARG A 89 12.54 8.00 -25.22
N GLY A 90 12.59 7.61 -26.49
CA GLY A 90 11.46 7.64 -27.42
C GLY A 90 11.17 9.02 -28.03
N PRO A 91 10.09 9.13 -28.81
CA PRO A 91 9.74 10.36 -29.57
C PRO A 91 9.54 11.60 -28.68
N LYS A 92 9.18 11.42 -27.42
CA LYS A 92 8.95 12.50 -26.45
C LYS A 92 10.19 12.81 -25.59
N LYS A 93 11.38 12.37 -25.97
CA LYS A 93 12.63 12.64 -25.24
C LYS A 93 12.82 14.13 -25.01
N GLY A 94 13.17 14.50 -23.79
CA GLY A 94 13.38 15.89 -23.34
C GLY A 94 12.12 16.60 -22.85
N MET A 95 10.92 16.11 -23.15
CA MET A 95 9.68 16.68 -22.63
C MET A 95 9.52 16.36 -21.14
N VAL A 96 8.80 17.21 -20.40
CA VAL A 96 8.40 16.95 -19.01
C VAL A 96 7.44 15.76 -18.98
N ARG A 97 7.60 14.89 -18.00
CA ARG A 97 6.81 13.65 -17.88
C ARG A 97 5.34 13.91 -17.58
N SER A 98 5.07 14.85 -16.65
CA SER A 98 3.70 15.23 -16.27
C SER A 98 2.87 14.05 -15.71
N PHE A 99 1.55 14.19 -15.59
CA PHE A 99 0.65 13.14 -15.17
C PHE A 99 0.54 12.01 -16.20
N SER A 100 0.47 10.79 -15.70
CA SER A 100 0.03 9.63 -16.48
C SER A 100 -1.50 9.52 -16.37
N LEU A 101 -2.20 10.07 -17.34
CA LEU A 101 -3.68 10.04 -17.38
C LEU A 101 -4.23 8.68 -17.85
N CYS A 102 -3.38 7.82 -18.40
CA CYS A 102 -3.75 6.47 -18.84
C CYS A 102 -2.58 5.51 -18.71
N GLY A 103 -2.90 4.21 -18.61
CA GLY A 103 -1.90 3.16 -18.49
C GLY A 103 -1.35 2.97 -17.06
N LYS A 104 -0.11 2.50 -16.96
CA LYS A 104 0.52 2.21 -15.66
C LYS A 104 0.93 3.49 -14.92
N CYS A 105 0.52 3.62 -13.67
CA CYS A 105 0.91 4.73 -12.81
C CYS A 105 2.42 4.69 -12.53
N ALA A 106 3.15 5.73 -12.97
CA ALA A 106 4.59 5.84 -12.75
C ALA A 106 4.93 5.96 -11.25
N VAL A 107 4.09 6.63 -10.47
CA VAL A 107 4.25 6.75 -9.02
C VAL A 107 4.15 5.37 -8.36
N GLN A 108 3.12 4.60 -8.71
CA GLN A 108 2.97 3.24 -8.20
C GLN A 108 4.21 2.39 -8.54
N GLN A 109 4.69 2.46 -9.79
CA GLN A 109 5.82 1.65 -10.22
C GLN A 109 7.13 2.09 -9.56
N ASP A 110 7.44 3.38 -9.58
CA ASP A 110 8.76 3.89 -9.17
C ASP A 110 8.82 4.18 -7.65
N CYS A 111 7.70 4.62 -7.04
CA CYS A 111 7.68 5.02 -5.64
C CYS A 111 7.11 3.96 -4.69
N LYS A 112 6.53 2.86 -5.20
CA LYS A 112 5.96 1.80 -4.37
C LYS A 112 6.49 0.42 -4.74
N VAL A 113 6.28 -0.05 -5.98
CA VAL A 113 6.63 -1.41 -6.40
C VAL A 113 8.14 -1.63 -6.34
N ARG A 114 8.93 -0.78 -6.98
CA ARG A 114 10.40 -0.93 -7.02
C ARG A 114 11.09 -0.91 -5.65
N PRO A 115 10.74 -0.04 -4.69
CA PRO A 115 11.28 -0.12 -3.34
C PRO A 115 10.97 -1.45 -2.65
N ILE A 116 9.73 -1.94 -2.78
CA ILE A 116 9.32 -3.24 -2.23
C ILE A 116 10.11 -4.39 -2.87
N GLU A 117 10.20 -4.44 -4.20
CA GLU A 117 10.99 -5.46 -4.92
C GLU A 117 12.46 -5.44 -4.51
N ARG A 118 13.04 -4.24 -4.34
CA ARG A 118 14.42 -4.10 -3.89
C ARG A 118 14.61 -4.63 -2.48
N TYR A 119 13.68 -4.34 -1.59
CA TYR A 119 13.70 -4.88 -0.24
C TYR A 119 13.57 -6.41 -0.26
N GLN A 120 12.63 -6.96 -1.01
CA GLN A 120 12.45 -8.41 -1.14
C GLN A 120 13.71 -9.12 -1.64
N LYS A 121 14.43 -8.53 -2.60
CA LYS A 121 15.70 -9.08 -3.11
C LYS A 121 16.82 -9.09 -2.06
N SER A 122 16.72 -8.31 -1.00
CA SER A 122 17.68 -8.34 0.11
C SER A 122 17.35 -9.37 1.20
N LEU A 123 16.17 -10.00 1.11
CA LEU A 123 15.73 -11.01 2.06
C LEU A 123 16.25 -12.41 1.70
N PRO A 124 16.31 -13.34 2.66
CA PRO A 124 16.76 -14.71 2.42
C PRO A 124 15.95 -15.40 1.31
N PRO A 125 16.58 -16.26 0.50
CA PRO A 125 15.88 -17.07 -0.50
C PRO A 125 14.74 -17.90 0.12
N GLY A 126 13.64 -18.05 -0.62
CA GLY A 126 12.45 -18.76 -0.12
C GLY A 126 11.53 -17.90 0.75
N THR A 127 11.82 -16.60 0.91
CA THR A 127 10.89 -15.68 1.59
C THR A 127 9.53 -15.67 0.91
N VAL A 128 8.47 -15.80 1.72
CA VAL A 128 7.06 -15.79 1.29
C VAL A 128 6.44 -14.42 1.59
N GLN A 129 5.65 -13.92 0.65
CA GLN A 129 4.92 -12.66 0.79
C GLN A 129 3.43 -12.91 0.93
N TYR A 130 2.84 -12.43 2.00
CA TYR A 130 1.38 -12.30 2.11
C TYR A 130 0.91 -11.01 1.42
N VAL A 131 -0.15 -11.14 0.63
CA VAL A 131 -0.74 -10.03 -0.13
C VAL A 131 -2.22 -9.91 0.19
N GLY A 132 -2.70 -8.68 0.34
CA GLY A 132 -4.10 -8.38 0.61
C GLY A 132 -4.90 -8.39 -0.69
N ILE A 133 -5.30 -9.57 -1.13
CA ILE A 133 -6.19 -9.78 -2.29
C ILE A 133 -7.35 -10.62 -1.78
N ALA A 134 -8.57 -10.09 -1.85
CA ALA A 134 -9.75 -10.76 -1.34
C ALA A 134 -10.19 -11.93 -2.24
N ARG A 135 -10.94 -12.87 -1.66
CA ARG A 135 -11.46 -14.05 -2.37
C ARG A 135 -12.28 -13.70 -3.61
N ASP A 136 -12.99 -12.59 -3.60
CA ASP A 136 -13.83 -12.10 -4.69
C ASP A 136 -13.06 -11.34 -5.79
N GLU A 137 -11.74 -11.17 -5.64
CA GLU A 137 -10.86 -10.55 -6.64
C GLU A 137 -10.14 -11.58 -7.51
N GLN A 138 -10.87 -12.48 -8.17
CA GLN A 138 -10.33 -13.64 -8.89
C GLN A 138 -9.26 -13.29 -9.93
N ASP A 139 -9.45 -12.22 -10.71
CA ASP A 139 -8.48 -11.80 -11.74
C ASP A 139 -7.12 -11.37 -11.14
N ARG A 140 -7.12 -10.93 -9.89
CA ARG A 140 -5.89 -10.57 -9.17
C ARG A 140 -5.22 -11.80 -8.58
N LEU A 141 -6.02 -12.75 -8.05
CA LEU A 141 -5.53 -14.01 -7.50
C LEU A 141 -4.81 -14.84 -8.55
N LEU A 142 -5.34 -14.91 -9.78
CA LEU A 142 -4.72 -15.62 -10.91
C LEU A 142 -3.33 -15.09 -11.31
N ARG A 143 -2.96 -13.88 -10.85
CA ARG A 143 -1.65 -13.26 -11.16
C ARG A 143 -0.62 -13.47 -10.06
N LEU A 144 -0.97 -14.16 -8.99
CA LEU A 144 -0.03 -14.43 -7.90
C LEU A 144 1.07 -15.40 -8.35
N GLU A 145 2.29 -15.13 -7.94
CA GLU A 145 3.42 -16.03 -8.16
C GLU A 145 3.30 -17.23 -7.21
N ASN A 146 3.03 -18.40 -7.79
CA ASN A 146 2.89 -19.65 -7.03
C ASN A 146 4.10 -19.89 -6.11
N GLY A 147 3.82 -20.17 -4.85
CA GLY A 147 4.82 -20.48 -3.83
C GLY A 147 5.60 -19.28 -3.26
N ARG A 148 5.46 -18.09 -3.83
CA ARG A 148 6.09 -16.87 -3.33
C ARG A 148 5.10 -15.86 -2.76
N GLN A 149 3.91 -15.81 -3.33
CA GLN A 149 2.85 -14.91 -2.91
C GLN A 149 1.63 -15.72 -2.49
N ILE A 150 1.08 -15.39 -1.33
CA ILE A 150 -0.07 -16.07 -0.75
C ILE A 150 -1.08 -15.02 -0.31
N SER A 151 -2.34 -15.18 -0.70
CA SER A 151 -3.44 -14.45 -0.11
C SER A 151 -4.02 -15.22 1.07
N LEU A 152 -3.93 -14.67 2.28
CA LEU A 152 -4.60 -15.24 3.44
C LEU A 152 -6.11 -14.99 3.41
N LEU A 153 -6.56 -13.92 2.74
CA LEU A 153 -7.98 -13.67 2.51
C LEU A 153 -8.61 -14.78 1.67
N GLU A 154 -7.95 -15.18 0.57
CA GLU A 154 -8.39 -16.33 -0.24
C GLU A 154 -8.34 -17.61 0.59
N LYS A 155 -7.21 -17.89 1.24
CA LYS A 155 -6.99 -19.12 2.03
C LYS A 155 -8.07 -19.35 3.08
N TYR A 156 -8.54 -18.28 3.73
CA TYR A 156 -9.54 -18.33 4.79
C TYR A 156 -10.94 -17.93 4.29
N GLY A 157 -11.12 -17.71 2.99
CA GLY A 157 -12.43 -17.48 2.38
C GLY A 157 -13.01 -16.09 2.58
N PHE A 158 -12.18 -15.08 2.90
CA PHE A 158 -12.58 -13.70 3.17
C PHE A 158 -12.78 -12.90 1.89
N THR A 159 -13.93 -12.26 1.77
CA THR A 159 -14.25 -11.25 0.76
C THR A 159 -13.75 -9.86 1.18
N GLU A 160 -13.81 -8.88 0.27
CA GLU A 160 -13.52 -7.47 0.62
C GLU A 160 -14.40 -6.95 1.76
N LYS A 161 -15.67 -7.39 1.82
CA LYS A 161 -16.59 -7.04 2.89
C LYS A 161 -16.16 -7.65 4.22
N ASP A 162 -15.76 -8.92 4.22
CA ASP A 162 -15.30 -9.60 5.43
C ASP A 162 -14.01 -8.97 5.96
N ALA A 163 -13.11 -8.56 5.07
CA ALA A 163 -11.90 -7.83 5.42
C ALA A 163 -12.22 -6.47 6.09
N TRP A 164 -13.22 -5.76 5.56
CA TRP A 164 -13.69 -4.49 6.14
C TRP A 164 -14.26 -4.69 7.55
N GLU A 165 -15.14 -5.69 7.73
CA GLU A 165 -15.76 -5.99 9.03
C GLU A 165 -14.72 -6.46 10.06
N LEU A 166 -13.76 -7.27 9.64
CA LEU A 166 -12.65 -7.72 10.50
C LEU A 166 -11.83 -6.53 11.01
N CYS A 167 -11.41 -5.64 10.10
CA CYS A 167 -10.66 -4.45 10.49
C CYS A 167 -11.47 -3.52 11.40
N LYS A 168 -12.76 -3.34 11.13
CA LYS A 168 -13.66 -2.54 11.94
C LYS A 168 -13.81 -3.11 13.36
N SER A 169 -14.05 -4.40 13.48
CA SER A 169 -14.19 -5.08 14.77
C SER A 169 -12.92 -5.04 15.61
N ALA A 170 -11.76 -5.04 14.95
CA ALA A 170 -10.45 -4.90 15.60
C ALA A 170 -10.07 -3.44 15.94
N GLY A 171 -10.88 -2.44 15.56
CA GLY A 171 -10.53 -1.03 15.71
C GLY A 171 -9.37 -0.58 14.81
N LEU A 172 -9.13 -1.30 13.71
CA LEU A 172 -8.00 -1.10 12.78
C LEU A 172 -8.48 -0.84 11.34
N LEU A 173 -9.69 -0.30 11.19
CA LEU A 173 -10.18 0.21 9.92
C LEU A 173 -9.78 1.67 9.76
N SER A 174 -9.10 1.99 8.66
CA SER A 174 -8.67 3.36 8.39
C SER A 174 -9.85 4.32 8.26
N PRO A 175 -9.75 5.55 8.80
CA PRO A 175 -10.79 6.58 8.69
C PRO A 175 -11.13 6.97 7.25
N VAL A 176 -10.24 6.79 6.28
CA VAL A 176 -10.50 7.11 4.87
C VAL A 176 -11.72 6.41 4.30
N TYR A 177 -12.08 5.24 4.85
CA TYR A 177 -13.27 4.51 4.40
C TYR A 177 -14.61 5.18 4.76
N ALA A 178 -14.59 6.32 5.43
CA ALA A 178 -15.76 7.16 5.63
C ALA A 178 -16.14 7.97 4.36
N PHE A 179 -15.19 8.23 3.46
CA PHE A 179 -15.41 9.03 2.25
C PHE A 179 -14.86 8.42 0.96
N THR A 180 -14.17 7.29 1.01
CA THR A 180 -13.65 6.58 -0.17
C THR A 180 -13.72 5.07 -0.01
N ASP A 181 -13.82 4.34 -1.12
CA ASP A 181 -13.79 2.87 -1.16
C ASP A 181 -12.37 2.31 -1.18
N ARG A 182 -11.37 3.16 -1.35
CA ARG A 182 -9.98 2.74 -1.57
C ARG A 182 -8.99 3.63 -0.84
N GLY A 183 -7.85 3.08 -0.47
CA GLY A 183 -6.66 3.87 -0.16
C GLY A 183 -5.98 4.38 -1.43
N GLY A 184 -5.41 5.57 -1.38
CA GLY A 184 -4.68 6.15 -2.52
C GLY A 184 -3.97 7.44 -2.14
N CYS A 185 -3.13 7.93 -3.08
CA CYS A 185 -2.48 9.21 -2.91
C CYS A 185 -3.52 10.34 -3.02
N TRP A 186 -3.43 11.37 -2.18
CA TRP A 186 -4.33 12.52 -2.23
C TRP A 186 -4.25 13.28 -3.57
N PHE A 187 -3.11 13.25 -4.26
CA PHE A 187 -2.89 13.84 -5.59
C PHE A 187 -3.19 12.87 -6.75
N CYS A 188 -3.92 11.79 -6.53
CA CYS A 188 -4.15 10.78 -7.57
C CYS A 188 -5.04 11.34 -8.70
N PRO A 189 -4.61 11.27 -9.98
CA PRO A 189 -5.44 11.74 -11.10
C PRO A 189 -6.70 10.89 -11.32
N ASN A 190 -6.77 9.71 -10.70
CA ASN A 190 -7.93 8.82 -10.71
C ASN A 190 -8.78 8.95 -9.43
N ALA A 191 -8.61 10.03 -8.65
CA ALA A 191 -9.43 10.29 -7.48
C ALA A 191 -10.89 10.50 -7.89
N LYS A 192 -11.82 9.94 -7.10
CA LYS A 192 -13.25 10.14 -7.29
C LYS A 192 -13.70 11.48 -6.71
N LEU A 193 -14.85 11.98 -7.14
CA LEU A 193 -15.39 13.25 -6.65
C LEU A 193 -15.49 13.35 -5.12
N PRO A 194 -15.92 12.32 -4.36
CA PRO A 194 -15.92 12.39 -2.91
C PRO A 194 -14.53 12.59 -2.30
N GLU A 195 -13.49 11.94 -2.87
CA GLU A 195 -12.09 12.10 -2.45
C GLU A 195 -11.60 13.54 -2.69
N LEU A 196 -11.88 14.09 -3.88
CA LEU A 196 -11.53 15.47 -4.24
C LEU A 196 -12.29 16.47 -3.39
N ARG A 197 -13.58 16.23 -3.12
CA ARG A 197 -14.41 17.08 -2.27
C ARG A 197 -13.88 17.10 -0.83
N HIS A 198 -13.54 15.92 -0.28
CA HIS A 198 -12.96 15.80 1.05
C HIS A 198 -11.65 16.61 1.16
N LEU A 199 -10.76 16.47 0.16
CA LEU A 199 -9.51 17.21 0.12
C LEU A 199 -9.76 18.73 0.09
N TYR A 200 -10.69 19.20 -0.75
CA TYR A 200 -11.06 20.61 -0.82
C TYR A 200 -11.64 21.15 0.49
N ASP A 201 -12.50 20.39 1.15
CA ASP A 201 -13.21 20.85 2.36
C ASP A 201 -12.31 20.83 3.60
N HIS A 202 -11.30 19.93 3.67
CA HIS A 202 -10.54 19.68 4.90
C HIS A 202 -9.03 19.93 4.78
N HIS A 203 -8.47 19.98 3.57
CA HIS A 203 -7.02 20.06 3.34
C HIS A 203 -6.69 21.07 2.22
N LEU A 204 -7.07 22.33 2.42
CA LEU A 204 -6.84 23.40 1.44
C LEU A 204 -5.36 23.63 1.12
N ASP A 205 -4.48 23.35 2.06
CA ASP A 205 -3.02 23.40 1.90
C ASP A 205 -2.49 22.38 0.90
N LEU A 206 -3.16 21.22 0.77
CA LEU A 206 -2.85 20.20 -0.22
C LEU A 206 -3.61 20.39 -1.53
N TRP A 207 -4.73 21.12 -1.49
CA TRP A 207 -5.55 21.40 -2.67
C TRP A 207 -4.96 22.49 -3.57
N ALA A 208 -4.29 23.50 -3.00
CA ALA A 208 -3.69 24.63 -3.71
C ALA A 208 -2.41 24.23 -4.46
#